data_7fd878303c0b70e1b1c09df849fce698
#
_entry.id   7fd878303c0b70e1b1c09df849fce698
#
_cell.length_a   1.000
_cell.length_b   1.000
_cell.length_c   1.000
_cell.angle_alpha   90.00
_cell.angle_beta   90.00
_cell.angle_gamma   90.00
#
_symmetry.space_group_name_H-M   'P 1'
#
loop_
_entity.id
_entity.type
_entity.pdbx_description
1 polymer ?
#
loop_
_entity_poly.entity_id
_entity_poly.type
_entity_poly.pdbx_seq_one_letter_code
_entity_poly.pdbx_strand_id
1 'polypeptide(L)'
;MIFQRAVQASIIAAVLASAAVADHGNDNRKNNNADDNANRFHSSIIGSNPNSSIGGVVSGGAPWVVREGSASIAGGRLEVEVSGLLLGPGAPASVVGTVGPVQMVAASVVCGGSGGTVAATTKAVSLSSLGDAHIESGIALPSCLAPVVLIRIANPGTQPGAFIAASGLNAAQANDEGNDDHGER
;
A
#
# COMPACT_ATOMS: atom_id res chain seq x y z
N MET A 1 -13.15 -35.70 52.11
CA MET A 1 -14.62 -35.80 51.91
C MET A 1 -14.86 -35.79 50.42
N ILE A 2 -15.34 -36.94 49.96
CA ILE A 2 -15.59 -37.32 48.58
C ILE A 2 -16.99 -36.88 48.23
N PHE A 3 -17.23 -36.18 47.14
CA PHE A 3 -18.54 -36.15 46.46
C PHE A 3 -18.37 -36.26 44.96
N GLN A 4 -18.58 -37.45 44.51
CA GLN A 4 -18.84 -37.90 43.16
C GLN A 4 -20.30 -37.58 42.84
N ARG A 5 -20.60 -36.96 41.69
CA ARG A 5 -21.94 -37.04 41.08
C ARG A 5 -21.85 -37.31 39.58
N ALA A 6 -22.48 -38.38 39.26
CA ALA A 6 -22.65 -39.09 38.02
C ALA A 6 -23.47 -38.31 36.97
N VAL A 7 -23.07 -38.41 35.74
CA VAL A 7 -23.65 -38.97 34.51
C VAL A 7 -25.17 -38.78 34.32
N GLN A 8 -25.55 -38.16 33.21
CA GLN A 8 -26.68 -38.66 32.40
C GLN A 8 -26.42 -38.35 30.91
N ALA A 9 -26.26 -39.40 30.14
CA ALA A 9 -26.29 -39.43 28.70
C ALA A 9 -27.74 -39.39 28.23
N SER A 10 -28.11 -38.52 27.33
CA SER A 10 -29.38 -38.57 26.60
C SER A 10 -29.05 -38.68 25.10
N ILE A 11 -29.34 -39.88 24.61
CA ILE A 11 -29.32 -40.22 23.17
C ILE A 11 -30.68 -39.77 22.62
N ILE A 12 -30.67 -38.85 21.66
CA ILE A 12 -31.85 -38.55 20.84
C ILE A 12 -31.52 -38.96 19.42
N ALA A 13 -32.13 -40.02 18.97
CA ALA A 13 -32.16 -40.44 17.56
C ALA A 13 -33.07 -39.49 16.79
N ALA A 14 -32.57 -38.85 15.73
CA ALA A 14 -33.38 -38.07 14.82
C ALA A 14 -33.36 -38.71 13.43
N VAL A 15 -34.54 -38.92 12.97
CA VAL A 15 -35.05 -39.55 11.78
C VAL A 15 -34.55 -38.83 10.50
N LEU A 16 -34.05 -39.64 9.57
CA LEU A 16 -33.74 -39.25 8.19
C LEU A 16 -35.05 -38.99 7.40
N ALA A 17 -35.26 -37.76 6.98
CA ALA A 17 -36.20 -37.43 5.92
C ALA A 17 -35.39 -36.96 4.69
N SER A 18 -35.30 -37.84 3.69
CA SER A 18 -34.78 -37.54 2.38
C SER A 18 -35.82 -36.73 1.60
N ALA A 19 -35.56 -35.44 1.40
CA ALA A 19 -36.25 -34.65 0.40
C ALA A 19 -35.32 -34.45 -0.79
N ALA A 20 -35.63 -35.10 -1.90
CA ALA A 20 -35.05 -34.83 -3.19
C ALA A 20 -35.56 -33.44 -3.65
N VAL A 21 -34.66 -32.46 -3.69
CA VAL A 21 -34.95 -31.17 -4.31
C VAL A 21 -34.31 -31.16 -5.67
N ALA A 22 -35.16 -30.93 -6.68
CA ALA A 22 -34.80 -30.82 -8.06
C ALA A 22 -33.72 -29.75 -8.28
N ASP A 23 -32.71 -30.13 -9.01
CA ASP A 23 -31.65 -29.30 -9.58
C ASP A 23 -32.29 -28.25 -10.53
N HIS A 24 -32.47 -27.03 -10.03
CA HIS A 24 -32.63 -25.88 -10.89
C HIS A 24 -31.23 -25.24 -11.01
N GLY A 25 -30.58 -25.55 -12.11
CA GLY A 25 -29.35 -24.87 -12.52
C GLY A 25 -29.55 -23.37 -12.52
N ASN A 26 -29.21 -22.74 -11.43
CA ASN A 26 -29.02 -21.30 -11.36
C ASN A 26 -27.53 -21.03 -11.54
N ASP A 27 -27.14 -20.83 -12.82
CA ASP A 27 -25.82 -20.30 -13.18
C ASP A 27 -25.65 -18.89 -12.62
N ASN A 28 -25.63 -18.79 -11.29
CA ASN A 28 -25.10 -17.62 -10.59
C ASN A 28 -23.55 -17.64 -10.75
N ARG A 29 -23.06 -17.36 -11.95
CA ARG A 29 -21.74 -16.78 -12.10
C ARG A 29 -21.78 -15.42 -11.41
N LYS A 30 -21.66 -15.46 -10.08
CA LYS A 30 -21.32 -14.26 -9.32
C LYS A 30 -20.02 -13.74 -9.91
N ASN A 31 -20.11 -12.58 -10.54
CA ASN A 31 -18.97 -11.76 -10.86
C ASN A 31 -18.28 -11.41 -9.53
N ASN A 32 -17.42 -12.30 -9.04
CA ASN A 32 -16.58 -12.06 -7.86
C ASN A 32 -15.55 -10.95 -8.10
N ASN A 33 -15.50 -10.42 -9.33
CA ASN A 33 -14.61 -9.31 -9.68
C ASN A 33 -15.06 -7.94 -9.14
N ALA A 34 -16.30 -7.78 -8.69
CA ALA A 34 -16.78 -6.50 -8.17
C ALA A 34 -16.39 -6.30 -6.69
N ASP A 35 -16.38 -7.38 -5.90
CA ASP A 35 -16.05 -7.31 -4.48
C ASP A 35 -14.55 -7.16 -4.23
N ASP A 36 -13.71 -7.71 -5.12
CA ASP A 36 -12.25 -7.58 -5.04
C ASP A 36 -11.76 -6.16 -5.34
N ASN A 37 -12.52 -5.34 -6.08
CA ASN A 37 -12.17 -3.94 -6.37
C ASN A 37 -12.56 -2.97 -5.25
N ALA A 38 -13.53 -3.32 -4.42
CA ALA A 38 -14.07 -2.40 -3.40
C ALA A 38 -13.08 -2.07 -2.28
N ASN A 39 -11.96 -2.80 -2.16
CA ASN A 39 -10.98 -2.63 -1.08
C ASN A 39 -9.55 -2.53 -1.60
N ARG A 40 -9.37 -1.90 -2.77
CA ARG A 40 -8.07 -1.67 -3.40
C ARG A 40 -7.70 -0.19 -3.37
N PHE A 41 -6.49 0.09 -2.91
CA PHE A 41 -5.83 1.36 -3.12
C PHE A 41 -4.77 1.17 -4.21
N HIS A 42 -4.71 2.10 -5.15
CA HIS A 42 -3.62 2.20 -6.13
C HIS A 42 -3.32 3.68 -6.38
N SER A 43 -2.05 4.02 -6.45
CA SER A 43 -1.61 5.40 -6.68
C SER A 43 -0.20 5.41 -7.27
N SER A 44 0.12 6.43 -8.05
CA SER A 44 1.49 6.75 -8.41
C SER A 44 2.28 7.20 -7.18
N ILE A 45 3.60 7.08 -7.25
CA ILE A 45 4.55 7.63 -6.27
C ILE A 45 5.26 8.82 -6.89
N ILE A 46 5.30 9.91 -6.15
CA ILE A 46 6.00 11.16 -6.53
C ILE A 46 7.07 11.48 -5.51
N GLY A 47 8.14 12.12 -5.96
CA GLY A 47 9.22 12.59 -5.08
C GLY A 47 8.74 13.72 -4.14
N SER A 48 9.41 13.87 -3.02
CA SER A 48 9.05 14.88 -2.02
C SER A 48 9.81 16.18 -2.21
N ASN A 49 9.13 17.28 -1.87
CA ASN A 49 9.79 18.56 -1.65
C ASN A 49 10.17 18.71 -0.16
N PRO A 50 11.24 19.48 0.16
CA PRO A 50 11.59 19.77 1.54
C PRO A 50 10.49 20.55 2.26
N ASN A 51 10.50 20.49 3.59
CA ASN A 51 9.55 21.19 4.48
C ASN A 51 8.07 20.75 4.34
N SER A 52 7.81 19.58 3.78
CA SER A 52 6.48 18.97 3.75
C SER A 52 6.27 18.07 4.98
N SER A 53 5.03 17.90 5.42
CA SER A 53 4.67 16.98 6.49
C SER A 53 3.40 16.21 6.13
N ILE A 54 3.42 14.91 6.32
CA ILE A 54 2.27 14.01 6.08
C ILE A 54 2.20 13.02 7.24
N GLY A 55 1.06 12.97 7.93
CA GLY A 55 0.86 12.06 9.06
C GLY A 55 1.86 12.25 10.21
N GLY A 56 2.31 13.48 10.44
CA GLY A 56 3.33 13.79 11.45
C GLY A 56 4.76 13.41 11.04
N VAL A 57 4.96 12.85 9.84
CA VAL A 57 6.27 12.55 9.29
C VAL A 57 6.72 13.72 8.43
N VAL A 58 7.89 14.27 8.70
CA VAL A 58 8.49 15.35 7.90
C VAL A 58 9.23 14.78 6.68
N SER A 59 9.26 15.55 5.59
CA SER A 59 10.05 15.19 4.41
C SER A 59 11.55 15.35 4.63
N GLY A 60 12.35 14.74 3.77
CA GLY A 60 13.79 14.97 3.70
C GLY A 60 14.13 16.44 3.44
N GLY A 61 15.35 16.86 3.84
CA GLY A 61 15.82 18.24 3.71
C GLY A 61 16.19 18.66 2.30
N ALA A 62 16.15 17.77 1.32
CA ALA A 62 16.41 18.03 -0.09
C ALA A 62 15.23 17.55 -0.95
N PRO A 63 15.02 18.13 -2.14
CA PRO A 63 14.00 17.66 -3.07
C PRO A 63 14.41 16.29 -3.65
N TRP A 64 13.41 15.42 -3.82
CA TRP A 64 13.54 14.11 -4.45
C TRP A 64 12.66 14.04 -5.68
N VAL A 65 13.10 13.31 -6.68
CA VAL A 65 12.33 12.99 -7.89
C VAL A 65 12.21 11.50 -8.03
N VAL A 66 11.12 11.06 -8.64
CA VAL A 66 10.86 9.66 -9.00
C VAL A 66 10.62 9.64 -10.50
N ARG A 67 11.30 8.76 -11.22
CA ARG A 67 11.04 8.56 -12.65
C ARG A 67 9.74 7.80 -12.85
N GLU A 68 9.59 6.69 -12.16
CA GLU A 68 8.40 5.86 -12.17
C GLU A 68 8.17 5.30 -10.76
N GLY A 69 6.91 5.23 -10.34
CA GLY A 69 6.60 4.63 -9.06
C GLY A 69 5.11 4.39 -8.87
N SER A 70 4.81 3.29 -8.22
CA SER A 70 3.45 2.90 -7.86
C SER A 70 3.36 2.36 -6.44
N ALA A 71 2.20 2.51 -5.85
CA ALA A 71 1.85 1.85 -4.60
C ALA A 71 0.46 1.23 -4.71
N SER A 72 0.32 0.00 -4.24
CA SER A 72 -0.96 -0.67 -4.14
C SER A 72 -1.17 -1.28 -2.75
N ILE A 73 -2.43 -1.26 -2.29
CA ILE A 73 -2.86 -1.97 -1.07
C ILE A 73 -4.07 -2.79 -1.46
N ALA A 74 -3.98 -4.11 -1.31
CA ALA A 74 -5.07 -5.03 -1.56
C ALA A 74 -4.98 -6.25 -0.64
N GLY A 75 -6.08 -6.71 -0.08
CA GLY A 75 -6.12 -7.95 0.72
C GLY A 75 -5.14 -7.96 1.91
N GLY A 76 -4.84 -6.81 2.52
CA GLY A 76 -3.86 -6.72 3.62
C GLY A 76 -2.39 -6.81 3.17
N ARG A 77 -2.13 -6.66 1.87
CA ARG A 77 -0.78 -6.60 1.29
C ARG A 77 -0.51 -5.19 0.77
N LEU A 78 0.63 -4.65 1.10
CA LEU A 78 1.20 -3.43 0.52
C LEU A 78 2.30 -3.83 -0.45
N GLU A 79 2.24 -3.28 -1.65
CA GLU A 79 3.27 -3.37 -2.66
C GLU A 79 3.63 -1.96 -3.13
N VAL A 80 4.92 -1.67 -3.19
CA VAL A 80 5.46 -0.39 -3.66
C VAL A 80 6.64 -0.67 -4.57
N GLU A 81 6.58 -0.13 -5.76
CA GLU A 81 7.69 -0.12 -6.70
C GLU A 81 8.12 1.31 -6.98
N VAL A 82 9.41 1.55 -7.01
CA VAL A 82 9.98 2.82 -7.46
C VAL A 82 11.21 2.58 -8.31
N SER A 83 11.37 3.43 -9.31
CA SER A 83 12.52 3.47 -10.20
C SER A 83 12.97 4.90 -10.35
N GLY A 84 14.29 5.12 -10.22
CA GLY A 84 14.88 6.44 -10.32
C GLY A 84 14.47 7.40 -9.21
N LEU A 85 14.36 6.91 -7.96
CA LEU A 85 14.17 7.74 -6.77
C LEU A 85 15.51 8.40 -6.40
N LEU A 86 15.72 9.62 -6.86
CA LEU A 86 17.00 10.33 -6.81
C LEU A 86 16.81 11.74 -6.24
N LEU A 87 17.90 12.32 -5.76
CA LEU A 87 17.94 13.73 -5.37
C LEU A 87 17.71 14.62 -6.60
N GLY A 88 16.71 15.48 -6.51
CA GLY A 88 16.26 16.34 -7.59
C GLY A 88 16.96 17.69 -7.65
N PRO A 89 16.58 18.55 -8.63
CA PRO A 89 17.02 19.92 -8.73
C PRO A 89 16.74 20.69 -7.44
N GLY A 90 17.73 21.43 -6.94
CA GLY A 90 17.69 22.12 -5.64
C GLY A 90 18.48 21.40 -4.54
N ALA A 91 18.88 20.15 -4.74
CA ALA A 91 19.89 19.51 -3.92
C ALA A 91 21.30 20.05 -4.30
N PRO A 92 22.33 19.89 -3.43
CA PRO A 92 23.71 20.24 -3.78
C PRO A 92 24.15 19.58 -5.08
N ALA A 93 24.83 20.34 -5.96
CA ALA A 93 25.19 19.88 -7.29
C ALA A 93 26.03 18.57 -7.32
N SER A 94 26.79 18.31 -6.27
CA SER A 94 27.59 17.09 -6.11
C SER A 94 26.77 15.81 -5.89
N VAL A 95 25.49 15.92 -5.56
CA VAL A 95 24.63 14.76 -5.24
C VAL A 95 23.33 14.71 -6.06
N VAL A 96 23.01 15.75 -6.85
CA VAL A 96 21.87 15.75 -7.78
C VAL A 96 21.97 14.53 -8.71
N GLY A 97 20.85 13.83 -8.92
CA GLY A 97 20.82 12.63 -9.76
C GLY A 97 21.40 11.38 -9.10
N THR A 98 21.63 11.39 -7.78
CA THR A 98 22.08 10.25 -7.00
C THR A 98 21.10 9.96 -5.85
N VAL A 99 21.26 8.80 -5.20
CA VAL A 99 20.54 8.47 -3.96
C VAL A 99 21.16 9.13 -2.71
N GLY A 100 22.25 9.89 -2.87
CA GLY A 100 23.02 10.47 -1.77
C GLY A 100 23.46 9.40 -0.77
N PRO A 101 23.34 9.65 0.55
CA PRO A 101 23.71 8.70 1.58
C PRO A 101 22.62 7.64 1.85
N VAL A 102 21.49 7.65 1.16
CA VAL A 102 20.37 6.73 1.43
C VAL A 102 20.63 5.37 0.80
N GLN A 103 20.73 4.35 1.62
CA GLN A 103 20.97 2.97 1.18
C GLN A 103 19.77 2.07 1.37
N MET A 104 18.84 2.45 2.24
CA MET A 104 17.66 1.66 2.57
C MET A 104 16.42 2.54 2.70
N VAL A 105 15.29 1.97 2.33
CA VAL A 105 13.98 2.62 2.44
C VAL A 105 12.96 1.67 3.05
N ALA A 106 11.92 2.24 3.64
CA ALA A 106 10.75 1.50 4.12
C ALA A 106 9.48 2.24 3.70
N ALA A 107 8.40 1.53 3.53
CA ALA A 107 7.10 2.13 3.28
C ALA A 107 6.34 2.31 4.60
N SER A 108 5.61 3.43 4.72
CA SER A 108 4.63 3.65 5.80
C SER A 108 3.29 4.03 5.21
N VAL A 109 2.21 3.51 5.78
CA VAL A 109 0.84 3.88 5.41
C VAL A 109 0.32 4.84 6.46
N VAL A 110 -0.11 6.02 6.01
CA VAL A 110 -0.80 7.04 6.80
C VAL A 110 -2.29 6.92 6.51
N CYS A 111 -3.12 6.89 7.53
CA CYS A 111 -4.58 6.92 7.42
C CYS A 111 -5.11 8.28 7.90
N GLY A 112 -6.08 8.84 7.18
CA GLY A 112 -6.65 10.16 7.46
C GLY A 112 -6.06 11.28 6.60
N GLY A 113 -5.45 10.95 5.46
CA GLY A 113 -4.84 11.93 4.56
C GLY A 113 -3.59 12.59 5.16
N SER A 114 -3.26 13.80 4.70
CA SER A 114 -2.04 14.51 5.13
C SER A 114 -2.01 14.84 6.63
N GLY A 115 -3.16 15.04 7.25
CA GLY A 115 -3.30 15.30 8.69
C GLY A 115 -3.46 14.04 9.55
N GLY A 116 -3.41 12.86 8.94
CA GLY A 116 -3.62 11.58 9.61
C GLY A 116 -2.46 11.11 10.47
N THR A 117 -2.42 9.81 10.72
CA THR A 117 -1.35 9.18 11.52
C THR A 117 -0.78 7.95 10.79
N VAL A 118 0.46 7.60 11.08
CA VAL A 118 1.08 6.37 10.57
C VAL A 118 0.39 5.17 11.21
N ALA A 119 -0.27 4.36 10.37
CA ALA A 119 -1.01 3.16 10.78
C ALA A 119 -0.17 1.88 10.64
N ALA A 120 0.72 1.81 9.66
CA ALA A 120 1.60 0.67 9.44
C ALA A 120 2.94 1.12 8.85
N THR A 121 3.97 0.32 9.10
CA THR A 121 5.32 0.53 8.54
C THR A 121 5.94 -0.83 8.22
N THR A 122 6.54 -0.95 7.04
CA THR A 122 7.20 -2.18 6.58
C THR A 122 8.62 -2.30 7.16
N LYS A 123 9.21 -3.47 6.94
CA LYS A 123 10.66 -3.62 7.11
C LYS A 123 11.38 -2.80 6.04
N ALA A 124 12.63 -2.43 6.35
CA ALA A 124 13.50 -1.75 5.41
C ALA A 124 13.99 -2.71 4.31
N VAL A 125 14.07 -2.20 3.09
CA VAL A 125 14.67 -2.85 1.93
C VAL A 125 15.80 -1.99 1.38
N SER A 126 16.70 -2.59 0.60
CA SER A 126 17.78 -1.86 -0.05
C SER A 126 17.25 -0.93 -1.14
N LEU A 127 17.83 0.25 -1.25
CA LEU A 127 17.68 1.16 -2.38
C LEU A 127 18.92 1.01 -3.25
N SER A 128 18.73 0.75 -4.56
CA SER A 128 19.84 0.64 -5.50
C SER A 128 20.53 2.02 -5.70
N SER A 129 21.75 2.02 -6.20
CA SER A 129 22.42 3.28 -6.57
C SER A 129 21.72 4.04 -7.71
N LEU A 130 20.84 3.38 -8.45
CA LEU A 130 19.99 3.97 -9.48
C LEU A 130 18.65 4.49 -8.93
N GLY A 131 18.39 4.33 -7.63
CA GLY A 131 17.16 4.75 -6.99
C GLY A 131 15.99 3.78 -7.17
N ASP A 132 16.27 2.49 -7.37
CA ASP A 132 15.22 1.48 -7.52
C ASP A 132 15.02 0.71 -6.22
N ALA A 133 13.76 0.47 -5.85
CA ALA A 133 13.39 -0.36 -4.73
C ALA A 133 12.03 -1.02 -4.98
N HIS A 134 11.90 -2.25 -4.48
CA HIS A 134 10.64 -3.00 -4.41
C HIS A 134 10.36 -3.37 -2.95
N ILE A 135 9.20 -2.98 -2.46
CA ILE A 135 8.75 -3.24 -1.09
C ILE A 135 7.45 -4.05 -1.17
N GLU A 136 7.48 -5.26 -0.64
CA GLU A 136 6.30 -6.11 -0.51
C GLU A 136 6.15 -6.53 0.95
N SER A 137 4.96 -6.34 1.53
CA SER A 137 4.73 -6.64 2.94
C SER A 137 3.26 -6.92 3.23
N GLY A 138 3.00 -7.94 4.04
CA GLY A 138 1.73 -8.06 4.73
C GLY A 138 1.60 -6.92 5.75
N ILE A 139 0.48 -6.21 5.74
CA ILE A 139 0.18 -5.13 6.67
C ILE A 139 -1.19 -5.35 7.30
N ALA A 140 -1.29 -5.11 8.61
CA ALA A 140 -2.57 -5.02 9.29
C ALA A 140 -2.98 -3.55 9.36
N LEU A 141 -4.00 -3.17 8.59
CA LEU A 141 -4.56 -1.82 8.62
C LEU A 141 -5.92 -1.86 9.31
N PRO A 142 -6.20 -0.93 10.24
CA PRO A 142 -7.58 -0.63 10.63
C PRO A 142 -8.33 -0.05 9.42
N SER A 143 -9.63 0.24 9.58
CA SER A 143 -10.34 1.04 8.58
C SER A 143 -9.54 2.31 8.28
N CYS A 144 -9.10 2.47 7.06
CA CYS A 144 -8.17 3.51 6.64
C CYS A 144 -8.84 4.42 5.61
N LEU A 145 -9.26 5.61 6.04
CA LEU A 145 -9.78 6.64 5.15
C LEU A 145 -8.61 7.41 4.56
N ALA A 146 -8.70 7.76 3.27
CA ALA A 146 -7.70 8.53 2.55
C ALA A 146 -6.26 8.03 2.83
N PRO A 147 -5.92 6.79 2.45
CA PRO A 147 -4.59 6.26 2.66
C PRO A 147 -3.54 7.04 1.87
N VAL A 148 -2.41 7.32 2.50
CA VAL A 148 -1.21 7.86 1.85
C VAL A 148 -0.05 6.92 2.13
N VAL A 149 0.66 6.51 1.09
CA VAL A 149 1.87 5.69 1.21
C VAL A 149 3.09 6.59 1.15
N LEU A 150 3.96 6.49 2.13
CA LEU A 150 5.22 7.24 2.21
C LEU A 150 6.39 6.28 2.00
N ILE A 151 7.38 6.67 1.20
CA ILE A 151 8.70 6.03 1.16
C ILE A 151 9.62 6.83 2.06
N ARG A 152 10.16 6.18 3.08
CA ARG A 152 10.93 6.80 4.16
C ARG A 152 12.36 6.29 4.17
N ILE A 153 13.29 7.16 4.50
CA ILE A 153 14.68 6.78 4.76
C ILE A 153 14.69 5.80 5.94
N ALA A 154 15.34 4.67 5.76
CA ALA A 154 15.44 3.65 6.79
C ALA A 154 16.89 3.28 7.09
N ASN A 155 17.12 2.86 8.33
CA ASN A 155 18.37 2.26 8.77
C ASN A 155 18.05 0.95 9.49
N PRO A 156 18.90 -0.07 9.41
CA PRO A 156 18.67 -1.34 10.08
C PRO A 156 18.44 -1.14 11.58
N GLY A 157 17.38 -1.75 12.10
CA GLY A 157 17.10 -1.78 13.55
C GLY A 157 16.55 -0.48 14.15
N THR A 158 16.26 0.56 13.33
CA THR A 158 15.66 1.81 13.80
C THR A 158 14.32 2.08 13.13
N GLN A 159 13.53 2.96 13.73
CA GLN A 159 12.32 3.47 13.08
C GLN A 159 12.70 4.30 11.85
N PRO A 160 11.96 4.17 10.74
CA PRO A 160 12.22 4.99 9.57
C PRO A 160 12.09 6.50 9.88
N GLY A 161 13.00 7.27 9.29
CA GLY A 161 13.09 8.72 9.43
C GLY A 161 12.14 9.50 8.50
N ALA A 162 12.68 10.54 7.89
CA ALA A 162 11.99 11.42 6.97
C ALA A 162 11.47 10.66 5.74
N PHE A 163 10.35 11.13 5.14
CA PHE A 163 9.92 10.61 3.84
C PHE A 163 10.61 11.33 2.69
N ILE A 164 10.84 10.62 1.61
CA ILE A 164 11.50 11.10 0.39
C ILE A 164 10.63 10.94 -0.86
N ALA A 165 9.54 10.17 -0.74
CA ALA A 165 8.50 10.09 -1.75
C ALA A 165 7.16 9.73 -1.08
N ALA A 166 6.07 10.04 -1.77
CA ALA A 166 4.71 9.78 -1.28
C ALA A 166 3.79 9.41 -2.45
N SER A 167 2.69 8.70 -2.12
CA SER A 167 1.61 8.48 -3.08
C SER A 167 0.95 9.81 -3.44
N GLY A 168 0.69 10.02 -4.73
CA GLY A 168 0.13 11.27 -5.24
C GLY A 168 -0.08 11.21 -6.74
N LEU A 169 -0.58 12.31 -7.30
CA LEU A 169 -0.75 12.48 -8.73
C LEU A 169 0.48 13.18 -9.31
N ASN A 170 1.04 12.62 -10.37
CA ASN A 170 2.00 13.32 -11.19
C ASN A 170 1.23 14.11 -12.26
N ALA A 171 1.19 15.44 -12.13
CA ALA A 171 0.47 16.31 -13.06
C ALA A 171 1.00 16.19 -14.51
N ALA A 172 2.23 15.71 -14.73
CA ALA A 172 2.77 15.48 -16.06
C ALA A 172 2.14 14.26 -16.76
N GLN A 173 1.62 13.28 -16.01
CA GLN A 173 0.95 12.08 -16.58
C GLN A 173 -0.53 12.33 -16.86
N ALA A 174 -1.13 13.38 -16.32
CA ALA A 174 -2.55 13.69 -16.51
C ALA A 174 -2.85 14.24 -17.93
N ASN A 175 -1.85 14.58 -18.73
CA ASN A 175 -2.02 15.21 -20.02
C ASN A 175 -1.90 14.24 -21.21
N ASP A 176 -1.64 12.96 -21.01
CA ASP A 176 -1.35 12.01 -22.10
C ASP A 176 -2.57 11.17 -22.53
N GLU A 177 -3.72 11.29 -21.84
CA GLU A 177 -4.93 10.50 -22.14
C GLU A 177 -5.98 11.28 -22.96
N GLY A 178 -5.64 12.38 -23.60
CA GLY A 178 -6.60 13.30 -24.20
C GLY A 178 -6.50 13.57 -25.71
N ASN A 179 -5.70 12.84 -26.47
CA ASN A 179 -5.55 13.15 -27.89
C ASN A 179 -5.78 11.94 -28.83
N ASP A 180 -6.84 11.19 -28.59
CA ASP A 180 -7.41 10.33 -29.64
C ASP A 180 -8.28 11.21 -30.54
N ASP A 181 -7.60 11.95 -31.43
CA ASP A 181 -8.22 12.68 -32.52
C ASP A 181 -8.77 11.65 -33.56
N HIS A 182 -10.02 11.26 -33.38
CA HIS A 182 -10.79 10.58 -34.40
C HIS A 182 -11.04 11.53 -35.56
N GLY A 183 -10.04 11.70 -36.42
CA GLY A 183 -10.19 12.31 -37.75
C GLY A 183 -11.06 11.42 -38.61
N GLU A 184 -12.36 11.62 -38.57
CA GLU A 184 -13.28 11.17 -39.63
C GLU A 184 -13.02 11.97 -40.91
N ARG A 185 -12.65 11.23 -41.97
CA ARG A 185 -12.89 11.65 -43.37
C ARG A 185 -13.47 10.47 -44.14
#